data_9a48e0060b2701d99d162523d45a45fe
#
_entry.id   9a48e0060b2701d99d162523d45a45fe
#
_cell.length_a   1.000
_cell.length_b   1.000
_cell.length_c   1.000
_cell.angle_alpha   90.00
_cell.angle_beta   90.00
_cell.angle_gamma   90.00
#
_symmetry.space_group_name_H-M   'P 1'
#
loop_
_entity.id
_entity.type
_entity.pdbx_description
1 polymer ?
#
loop_
_entity_poly.entity_id
_entity_poly.type
_entity_poly.pdbx_seq_one_letter_code
_entity_poly.pdbx_strand_id
1 'polypeptide(L)'
;MDKLAIWVMLEAKPGKEKEVEEFLQSAQPLAEREQGTTSWYALKLGPLKFGIFDTFKDEAGRNAHLSGEIAKALFAKAAELFSKEPEVHKPEILAEKVPGGAASTRGAVAHS
;
A
#
# COMPACT_ATOMS: atom_id res chain seq x y z
N MET A 1 -16.24 7.88 2.15
CA MET A 1 -14.89 8.24 1.69
C MET A 1 -13.88 7.70 2.65
N ASP A 2 -12.86 7.03 2.11
CA ASP A 2 -11.77 6.55 2.94
C ASP A 2 -10.94 7.73 3.39
N LYS A 3 -10.55 7.74 4.66
CA LYS A 3 -9.73 8.82 5.20
C LYS A 3 -8.37 8.36 5.64
N LEU A 4 -8.15 7.06 5.73
CA LEU A 4 -6.93 6.50 6.29
C LEU A 4 -6.14 5.77 5.22
N ALA A 5 -4.82 5.92 5.28
CA ALA A 5 -3.94 5.27 4.32
C ALA A 5 -2.67 4.77 5.01
N ILE A 6 -1.90 4.00 4.27
CA ILE A 6 -0.53 3.66 4.63
C ILE A 6 0.33 3.98 3.42
N TRP A 7 1.50 4.56 3.66
CA TRP A 7 2.51 4.79 2.65
C TRP A 7 3.81 4.15 3.11
N VAL A 8 4.32 3.19 2.34
CA VAL A 8 5.55 2.48 2.68
C VAL A 8 6.59 2.82 1.62
N MET A 9 7.76 3.25 2.06
CA MET A 9 8.90 3.49 1.17
C MET A 9 9.89 2.35 1.32
N LEU A 10 10.34 1.83 0.17
CA LEU A 10 11.23 0.68 0.12
C LEU A 10 12.43 1.01 -0.77
N GLU A 11 13.60 0.53 -0.36
CA GLU A 11 14.79 0.69 -1.18
C GLU A 11 15.43 -0.69 -1.35
N ALA A 12 15.46 -1.18 -2.59
CA ALA A 12 16.04 -2.48 -2.89
C ALA A 12 17.55 -2.46 -2.78
N LYS A 13 18.12 -3.56 -2.33
CA LYS A 13 19.56 -3.74 -2.46
C LYS A 13 19.93 -3.82 -3.93
N PRO A 14 21.11 -3.28 -4.32
CA PRO A 14 21.57 -3.47 -5.70
C PRO A 14 21.61 -4.95 -6.05
N GLY A 15 21.01 -5.29 -7.19
CA GLY A 15 20.91 -6.68 -7.63
C GLY A 15 19.66 -7.39 -7.17
N LYS A 16 18.85 -6.77 -6.30
CA LYS A 16 17.61 -7.38 -5.83
C LYS A 16 16.36 -6.72 -6.38
N GLU A 17 16.52 -5.80 -7.32
CA GLU A 17 15.40 -5.04 -7.87
C GLU A 17 14.30 -5.93 -8.42
N LYS A 18 14.70 -6.94 -9.19
CA LYS A 18 13.73 -7.84 -9.81
C LYS A 18 12.99 -8.65 -8.77
N GLU A 19 13.68 -9.10 -7.73
CA GLU A 19 13.04 -9.86 -6.67
C GLU A 19 12.04 -9.00 -5.90
N VAL A 20 12.36 -7.71 -5.70
CA VAL A 20 11.42 -6.79 -5.06
C VAL A 20 10.17 -6.63 -5.93
N GLU A 21 10.35 -6.44 -7.25
CA GLU A 21 9.21 -6.33 -8.15
C GLU A 21 8.32 -7.56 -8.08
N GLU A 22 8.93 -8.74 -8.13
CA GLU A 22 8.17 -9.99 -8.08
C GLU A 22 7.46 -10.16 -6.75
N PHE A 23 8.13 -9.79 -5.66
CA PHE A 23 7.50 -9.87 -4.34
C PHE A 23 6.27 -8.97 -4.28
N LEU A 24 6.40 -7.73 -4.74
CA LEU A 24 5.27 -6.79 -4.69
C LEU A 24 4.11 -7.26 -5.57
N GLN A 25 4.43 -7.79 -6.76
CA GLN A 25 3.38 -8.30 -7.64
C GLN A 25 2.68 -9.51 -7.01
N SER A 26 3.42 -10.35 -6.31
CA SER A 26 2.83 -11.53 -5.66
C SER A 26 1.97 -11.18 -4.46
N ALA A 27 2.12 -9.98 -3.91
CA ALA A 27 1.32 -9.55 -2.77
C ALA A 27 -0.08 -9.09 -3.18
N GLN A 28 -0.31 -8.76 -4.45
CA GLN A 28 -1.57 -8.22 -4.90
C GLN A 28 -2.77 -9.15 -4.59
N PRO A 29 -2.71 -10.46 -4.85
CA PRO A 29 -3.85 -11.33 -4.49
C PRO A 29 -4.12 -11.36 -2.99
N LEU A 30 -3.10 -11.19 -2.17
CA LEU A 30 -3.31 -11.13 -0.72
C LEU A 30 -4.07 -9.86 -0.34
N ALA A 31 -3.72 -8.74 -0.98
CA ALA A 31 -4.41 -7.48 -0.73
C ALA A 31 -5.89 -7.58 -1.10
N GLU A 32 -6.19 -8.28 -2.20
CA GLU A 32 -7.57 -8.43 -2.63
C GLU A 32 -8.43 -9.18 -1.63
N ARG A 33 -7.82 -10.03 -0.82
CA ARG A 33 -8.56 -10.78 0.18
C ARG A 33 -8.76 -10.04 1.49
N GLU A 34 -8.14 -8.87 1.64
CA GLU A 34 -8.27 -8.07 2.86
C GLU A 34 -9.52 -7.21 2.78
N GLN A 35 -10.49 -7.50 3.63
CA GLN A 35 -11.78 -6.81 3.55
C GLN A 35 -11.71 -5.35 3.95
N GLY A 36 -10.79 -5.00 4.85
CA GLY A 36 -10.65 -3.62 5.30
C GLY A 36 -9.81 -2.75 4.39
N THR A 37 -9.08 -3.34 3.45
CA THR A 37 -8.25 -2.62 2.49
C THR A 37 -9.09 -2.31 1.25
N THR A 38 -9.31 -1.03 0.98
CA THR A 38 -10.17 -0.61 -0.11
C THR A 38 -9.42 -0.38 -1.41
N SER A 39 -8.14 -0.04 -1.34
CA SER A 39 -7.28 0.03 -2.51
C SER A 39 -5.85 -0.27 -2.09
N TRP A 40 -5.06 -0.75 -3.06
CA TRP A 40 -3.68 -1.16 -2.78
C TRP A 40 -2.89 -1.03 -4.08
N TYR A 41 -1.78 -0.30 -4.01
CA TYR A 41 -0.91 -0.08 -5.18
C TYR A 41 0.52 -0.36 -4.79
N ALA A 42 1.23 -1.12 -5.64
CA ALA A 42 2.67 -1.25 -5.55
C ALA A 42 3.26 -0.37 -6.65
N LEU A 43 4.23 0.45 -6.29
CA LEU A 43 4.76 1.49 -7.17
C LEU A 43 6.26 1.32 -7.34
N LYS A 44 6.75 1.61 -8.54
CA LYS A 44 8.18 1.71 -8.79
C LYS A 44 8.52 3.18 -8.96
N LEU A 45 9.36 3.70 -8.08
CA LEU A 45 9.71 5.11 -8.06
C LEU A 45 11.03 5.41 -8.77
N GLY A 46 11.85 4.41 -8.97
CA GLY A 46 13.15 4.54 -9.60
C GLY A 46 13.80 3.18 -9.70
N PRO A 47 15.07 3.09 -10.14
CA PRO A 47 15.69 1.77 -10.32
C PRO A 47 15.72 0.92 -9.06
N LEU A 48 15.96 1.54 -7.90
CA LEU A 48 16.04 0.82 -6.64
C LEU A 48 14.94 1.21 -5.66
N LYS A 49 14.05 2.13 -6.02
CA LYS A 49 13.07 2.67 -5.09
C LYS A 49 11.67 2.23 -5.45
N PHE A 50 10.95 1.81 -4.42
CA PHE A 50 9.60 1.29 -4.57
C PHE A 50 8.73 1.84 -3.46
N GLY A 51 7.42 1.72 -3.64
CA GLY A 51 6.48 2.15 -2.62
C GLY A 51 5.21 1.33 -2.65
N ILE A 52 4.50 1.35 -1.54
CA ILE A 52 3.17 0.76 -1.45
C ILE A 52 2.25 1.84 -0.90
N PHE A 53 1.15 2.09 -1.60
CA PHE A 53 0.13 3.02 -1.12
C PHE A 53 -1.19 2.27 -1.05
N ASP A 54 -1.84 2.31 0.12
CA ASP A 54 -3.12 1.63 0.26
C ASP A 54 -4.04 2.44 1.16
N THR A 55 -5.34 2.22 0.99
CA THR A 55 -6.37 2.94 1.72
C THR A 55 -7.28 1.97 2.44
N PHE A 56 -7.93 2.47 3.50
CA PHE A 56 -8.71 1.64 4.40
C PHE A 56 -10.03 2.29 4.74
N LYS A 57 -11.05 1.46 4.93
CA LYS A 57 -12.37 1.99 5.26
C LYS A 57 -12.45 2.52 6.68
N ASP A 58 -11.61 2.04 7.58
CA ASP A 58 -11.59 2.50 8.96
C ASP A 58 -10.26 2.12 9.62
N GLU A 59 -10.11 2.53 10.88
CA GLU A 59 -8.88 2.26 11.61
C GLU A 59 -8.66 0.78 11.86
N ALA A 60 -9.74 0.04 12.09
CA ALA A 60 -9.64 -1.40 12.28
C ALA A 60 -9.07 -2.08 11.04
N GLY A 61 -9.49 -1.65 9.84
CA GLY A 61 -8.96 -2.19 8.60
C GLY A 61 -7.48 -1.89 8.42
N ARG A 62 -7.07 -0.66 8.75
CA ARG A 62 -5.66 -0.28 8.66
C ARG A 62 -4.81 -1.09 9.64
N ASN A 63 -5.29 -1.26 10.87
CA ASN A 63 -4.56 -2.04 11.87
C ASN A 63 -4.48 -3.51 11.48
N ALA A 64 -5.55 -4.06 10.91
CA ALA A 64 -5.55 -5.44 10.44
C ALA A 64 -4.51 -5.66 9.34
N HIS A 65 -4.38 -4.68 8.42
CA HIS A 65 -3.39 -4.76 7.37
C HIS A 65 -1.97 -4.76 7.92
N LEU A 66 -1.71 -3.92 8.92
CA LEU A 66 -0.37 -3.82 9.51
C LEU A 66 0.05 -5.10 10.23
N SER A 67 -0.90 -5.92 10.65
CA SER A 67 -0.60 -7.22 11.28
C SER A 67 -0.92 -8.39 10.36
N GLY A 68 -1.21 -8.14 9.08
CA GLY A 68 -1.61 -9.17 8.15
C GLY A 68 -0.46 -9.85 7.43
N GLU A 69 -0.81 -10.68 6.46
CA GLU A 69 0.18 -11.53 5.78
C GLU A 69 1.16 -10.73 4.94
N ILE A 70 0.70 -9.65 4.30
CA ILE A 70 1.59 -8.86 3.46
C ILE A 70 2.66 -8.20 4.33
N ALA A 71 2.26 -7.61 5.44
CA ALA A 71 3.21 -6.94 6.33
C ALA A 71 4.20 -7.96 6.91
N LYS A 72 3.71 -9.12 7.32
CA LYS A 72 4.60 -10.16 7.85
C LYS A 72 5.62 -10.61 6.82
N ALA A 73 5.17 -10.81 5.57
CA ALA A 73 6.07 -11.23 4.51
C ALA A 73 7.08 -10.14 4.18
N LEU A 74 6.63 -8.88 4.17
CA LEU A 74 7.51 -7.76 3.88
C LEU A 74 8.64 -7.67 4.90
N PHE A 75 8.31 -7.71 6.18
CA PHE A 75 9.33 -7.60 7.20
C PHE A 75 10.19 -8.85 7.32
N ALA A 76 9.64 -10.02 6.99
CA ALA A 76 10.42 -11.26 6.96
C ALA A 76 11.51 -11.21 5.87
N LYS A 77 11.23 -10.53 4.75
CA LYS A 77 12.18 -10.44 3.64
C LYS A 77 13.02 -9.18 3.65
N ALA A 78 12.80 -8.30 4.61
CA ALA A 78 13.44 -6.98 4.58
C ALA A 78 14.96 -7.07 4.59
N ALA A 79 15.54 -7.93 5.43
CA ALA A 79 16.99 -8.04 5.52
C ALA A 79 17.61 -8.57 4.24
N GLU A 80 16.89 -9.40 3.50
CA GLU A 80 17.37 -9.97 2.25
C GLU A 80 17.25 -9.01 1.08
N LEU A 81 16.14 -8.29 0.99
CA LEU A 81 15.79 -7.54 -0.20
C LEU A 81 16.09 -6.06 -0.13
N PHE A 82 16.06 -5.46 1.06
CA PHE A 82 16.11 -4.00 1.18
C PHE A 82 17.41 -3.55 1.80
N SER A 83 17.92 -2.40 1.31
CA SER A 83 19.16 -1.82 1.84
C SER A 83 18.94 -1.15 3.19
N LYS A 84 17.68 -0.86 3.54
CA LYS A 84 17.33 -0.32 4.85
C LYS A 84 15.92 -0.78 5.18
N GLU A 85 15.51 -0.59 6.43
CA GLU A 85 14.19 -1.04 6.85
C GLU A 85 13.09 -0.28 6.12
N PRO A 86 11.96 -0.94 5.83
CA PRO A 86 10.83 -0.25 5.23
C PRO A 86 10.39 0.92 6.09
N GLU A 87 10.12 2.04 5.44
CA GLU A 87 9.70 3.26 6.14
C GLU A 87 8.18 3.37 6.02
N VAL A 88 7.48 3.22 7.15
CA VAL A 88 6.03 3.13 7.18
C VAL A 88 5.44 4.43 7.70
N HIS A 89 4.53 5.01 6.92
CA HIS A 89 3.81 6.22 7.29
C HIS A 89 2.32 5.93 7.31
N LYS A 90 1.59 6.62 8.18
CA LYS A 90 0.14 6.44 8.32
C LYS A 90 -0.57 7.77 8.03
N PRO A 91 -0.62 8.18 6.77
CA PRO A 91 -1.23 9.47 6.43
C PRO A 91 -2.74 9.42 6.52
N GLU A 92 -3.32 10.61 6.64
CA GLU A 92 -4.76 10.79 6.46
C GLU A 92 -4.99 11.32 5.05
N ILE A 93 -6.10 10.90 4.46
CA ILE A 93 -6.47 11.36 3.13
C ILE A 93 -7.30 12.63 3.27
N LEU A 94 -6.82 13.72 2.70
CA LEU A 94 -7.50 15.01 2.78
C LEU A 94 -8.53 15.18 1.69
N ALA A 95 -8.31 14.57 0.51
CA ALA A 95 -9.22 14.66 -0.61
C ALA A 95 -8.92 13.51 -1.55
N GLU A 96 -9.94 13.04 -2.26
CA GLU A 96 -9.73 11.96 -3.21
C GLU A 96 -10.66 12.13 -4.41
N LYS A 97 -10.22 11.57 -5.53
CA LYS A 97 -11.07 11.37 -6.70
C LYS A 97 -10.83 9.95 -7.16
N VAL A 98 -11.88 9.12 -7.16
CA VAL A 98 -11.78 7.73 -7.57
C VAL A 98 -12.90 7.41 -8.55
N PRO A 99 -12.68 6.47 -9.48
CA PRO A 99 -13.74 6.07 -10.40
C PRO A 99 -14.90 5.41 -9.65
N GLY A 100 -16.10 5.69 -10.09
CA GLY A 100 -17.28 5.10 -9.49
C GLY A 100 -17.54 5.56 -8.10
N GLY A 101 -16.89 6.57 -7.72
CA GLY A 101 -16.72 6.98 -6.42
C GLY A 101 -17.92 7.11 -5.62
N ALA A 102 -18.15 6.45 -5.02
CA ALA A 102 -19.07 6.50 -4.18
C ALA A 102 -18.96 7.55 -3.18
N ALA A 103 -18.68 7.41 -3.41
CA ALA A 103 -18.45 7.95 -2.95
C ALA A 103 -18.53 8.92 -3.02
N SER A 104 -18.70 8.64 -3.55
CA SER A 104 -18.73 9.27 -3.92
C SER A 104 -19.23 10.02 -3.83
N THR A 105 -19.88 9.90 -3.74
CA THR A 105 -20.25 10.47 -4.01
C THR A 105 -20.26 11.29 -3.66
N ARG A 106 -20.46 11.45 -3.49
CA ARG A 106 -20.29 12.15 -3.47
C ARG A 106 -19.97 13.02 -3.83
N GLY A 107 -20.31 12.91 -3.89
CA GLY A 107 -19.83 13.65 -4.53
C GLY A 107 -19.67 14.05 -4.97
N ALA A 108 -20.05 14.04 -5.05
CA ALA A 108 -19.72 14.50 -5.81
C ALA A 108 -19.57 15.01 -6.16
N VAL A 109 -19.93 14.86 -6.00
CA VAL A 109 -19.58 15.44 -6.59
C VAL A 109 -19.10 15.97 -6.85
N ALA A 110 -19.33 15.90 -6.65
CA ALA A 110 -18.78 16.39 -7.12
C ALA A 110 -18.35 16.67 -7.60
N HIS A 111 -18.61 16.46 -7.59
CA HIS A 111 -18.03 16.77 -8.25
C HIS A 111 -17.47 17.06 -8.72
N SER A 112 -17.40 16.95 -8.51
CA SER A 112 -16.92 17.14 -9.18
C SER A 112 -16.56 17.36 -9.57
#